data_ba7732e04e006166f95464d13cc6187f
#
_entry.id   ba7732e04e006166f95464d13cc6187f
#
_cell.length_a   1.000
_cell.length_b   1.000
_cell.length_c   1.000
_cell.angle_alpha   90.00
_cell.angle_beta   90.00
_cell.angle_gamma   90.00
#
_symmetry.space_group_name_H-M   'P 1'
#
loop_
_entity.id
_entity.type
_entity.pdbx_description
1 polymer ?
#
loop_
_entity_poly.entity_id
_entity_poly.type
_entity_poly.pdbx_seq_one_letter_code
_entity_poly.pdbx_strand_id
1 'polypeptide(L)'
;FFWVNQKQTYKQEKKGGYLWAPQKNLRGQTKWHWKTMTQVQPGDIIFNYVDGAIRSYSRATTTAYTFKKPEAITQEWEQSGYRVDVVYTVTEKPFFVMKHLEELGELFPTKYSPVSIKHKRGNQIYLAKISRELGKALANKMHLQLEEEQGSSPNIEVLTTKPELHLKLSDTEKDAVYKRRTTQGQFRDDLRLRYNDRCAVTGLDIVELLVASHIKPWSGSTAKERNNPDNGLLLAVHLDKLFDRHLITFDTQGRILIANSLTYKNRDKIGLNS
;
A
#
# COMPACT_ATOMS: atom_id res chain seq x y z
N PHE A 1 3.02 -4.14 -6.71
CA PHE A 1 3.10 -3.56 -8.06
C PHE A 1 1.74 -3.61 -8.76
N PHE A 2 1.46 -2.58 -9.55
CA PHE A 2 0.24 -2.46 -10.34
C PHE A 2 0.56 -1.97 -11.76
N TRP A 3 -0.42 -2.15 -12.63
CA TRP A 3 -0.41 -1.66 -14.00
C TRP A 3 -1.74 -0.95 -14.27
N VAL A 4 -1.68 0.29 -14.78
CA VAL A 4 -2.86 1.07 -15.14
C VAL A 4 -2.88 1.38 -16.64
N ASN A 5 -4.02 1.13 -17.28
CA ASN A 5 -4.26 1.52 -18.67
C ASN A 5 -5.00 2.87 -18.70
N GLN A 6 -4.27 3.95 -18.99
CA GLN A 6 -4.76 5.34 -18.91
C GLN A 6 -4.85 6.00 -20.30
N LYS A 7 -5.68 5.51 -21.18
CA LYS A 7 -5.72 6.06 -22.54
C LYS A 7 -6.24 7.51 -22.58
N GLN A 8 -7.41 7.75 -22.02
CA GLN A 8 -8.13 9.03 -22.16
C GLN A 8 -7.89 9.96 -20.95
N THR A 9 -7.58 9.42 -19.80
CA THR A 9 -7.48 10.15 -18.53
C THR A 9 -6.05 10.48 -18.11
N TYR A 10 -5.04 9.95 -18.81
CA TYR A 10 -3.63 10.08 -18.42
C TYR A 10 -3.17 11.51 -18.17
N LYS A 11 -3.50 12.45 -19.09
CA LYS A 11 -3.07 13.84 -18.95
C LYS A 11 -3.66 14.49 -17.71
N GLN A 12 -4.95 14.26 -17.46
CA GLN A 12 -5.69 14.80 -16.33
C GLN A 12 -5.22 14.20 -15.01
N GLU A 13 -5.13 12.87 -14.96
CA GLU A 13 -4.70 12.15 -13.77
C GLU A 13 -3.25 12.49 -13.41
N LYS A 14 -2.35 12.53 -14.39
CA LYS A 14 -0.96 12.94 -14.18
C LYS A 14 -0.86 14.38 -13.67
N LYS A 15 -1.59 15.33 -14.28
CA LYS A 15 -1.61 16.73 -13.83
C LYS A 15 -2.15 16.88 -12.41
N GLY A 16 -3.14 16.06 -12.05
CA GLY A 16 -3.78 16.09 -10.75
C GLY A 16 -3.12 15.22 -9.68
N GLY A 17 -2.11 14.40 -10.02
CA GLY A 17 -1.41 13.53 -9.08
C GLY A 17 -2.29 12.42 -8.50
N TYR A 18 -3.18 11.84 -9.29
CA TYR A 18 -4.11 10.81 -8.81
C TYR A 18 -4.38 9.73 -9.86
N LEU A 19 -4.93 8.60 -9.40
CA LEU A 19 -5.69 7.64 -10.19
C LEU A 19 -7.15 7.70 -9.77
N TRP A 20 -8.08 7.60 -10.73
CA TRP A 20 -9.50 7.60 -10.42
C TRP A 20 -10.27 6.60 -11.29
N ALA A 21 -11.12 5.80 -10.66
CA ALA A 21 -12.02 4.85 -11.33
C ALA A 21 -13.41 4.90 -10.71
N PRO A 22 -14.50 4.80 -11.51
CA PRO A 22 -15.86 4.76 -10.96
C PRO A 22 -16.06 3.53 -10.08
N GLN A 23 -16.89 3.63 -9.04
CA GLN A 23 -17.27 2.47 -8.23
C GLN A 23 -18.21 1.55 -8.99
N LYS A 24 -19.10 2.12 -9.80
CA LYS A 24 -20.08 1.42 -10.63
C LYS A 24 -20.17 2.09 -11.99
N ASN A 25 -20.70 1.36 -12.97
CA ASN A 25 -21.12 1.95 -14.24
C ASN A 25 -22.53 2.58 -14.09
N LEU A 26 -22.99 3.26 -15.14
CA LEU A 26 -24.34 3.89 -15.14
C LEU A 26 -25.49 2.89 -14.96
N ARG A 27 -25.23 1.57 -15.10
CA ARG A 27 -26.21 0.49 -14.84
C ARG A 27 -26.07 -0.10 -13.42
N GLY A 28 -25.29 0.52 -12.53
CA GLY A 28 -25.07 0.07 -11.16
C GLY A 28 -24.11 -1.13 -11.00
N GLN A 29 -23.45 -1.59 -12.06
CA GLN A 29 -22.56 -2.74 -12.01
C GLN A 29 -21.13 -2.34 -11.69
N THR A 30 -20.46 -3.07 -10.80
CA THR A 30 -19.04 -2.92 -10.47
C THR A 30 -18.19 -3.77 -11.43
N LYS A 31 -17.06 -3.22 -11.87
CA LYS A 31 -16.04 -3.96 -12.60
C LYS A 31 -14.87 -4.29 -11.70
N TRP A 32 -14.34 -5.51 -11.83
CA TRP A 32 -13.23 -5.98 -10.98
C TRP A 32 -12.00 -5.04 -11.04
N HIS A 33 -11.64 -4.54 -12.21
CA HIS A 33 -10.48 -3.66 -12.42
C HIS A 33 -10.68 -2.23 -11.86
N TRP A 34 -11.88 -1.83 -11.51
CA TRP A 34 -12.14 -0.62 -10.72
C TRP A 34 -11.98 -0.93 -9.23
N LYS A 35 -12.51 -2.08 -8.79
CA LYS A 35 -12.35 -2.54 -7.41
C LYS A 35 -10.89 -2.81 -7.06
N THR A 36 -10.02 -3.14 -8.03
CA THR A 36 -8.58 -3.30 -7.81
C THR A 36 -7.93 -2.04 -7.19
N MET A 37 -8.52 -0.85 -7.38
CA MET A 37 -8.08 0.38 -6.71
C MET A 37 -7.99 0.22 -5.19
N THR A 38 -8.91 -0.51 -4.56
CA THR A 38 -8.94 -0.71 -3.10
C THR A 38 -7.80 -1.61 -2.58
N GLN A 39 -7.01 -2.20 -3.46
CA GLN A 39 -5.85 -3.02 -3.09
C GLN A 39 -4.53 -2.23 -3.07
N VAL A 40 -4.55 -1.01 -3.60
CA VAL A 40 -3.36 -0.16 -3.64
C VAL A 40 -3.02 0.33 -2.23
N GLN A 41 -1.73 0.25 -1.89
CA GLN A 41 -1.19 0.74 -0.63
C GLN A 41 -0.16 1.85 -0.90
N PRO A 42 0.04 2.78 0.04
CA PRO A 42 1.15 3.73 -0.03
C PRO A 42 2.48 3.00 -0.28
N GLY A 43 3.31 3.56 -1.16
CA GLY A 43 4.57 2.94 -1.60
C GLY A 43 4.44 2.04 -2.83
N ASP A 44 3.24 1.54 -3.16
CA ASP A 44 3.05 0.70 -4.36
C ASP A 44 3.47 1.43 -5.65
N ILE A 45 4.18 0.71 -6.50
CA ILE A 45 4.58 1.18 -7.82
C ILE A 45 3.54 0.77 -8.85
N ILE A 46 3.13 1.74 -9.66
CA ILE A 46 2.09 1.58 -10.68
C ILE A 46 2.68 1.99 -12.04
N PHE A 47 2.76 1.07 -12.99
CA PHE A 47 3.22 1.35 -14.35
C PHE A 47 2.06 1.94 -15.17
N ASN A 48 2.28 3.13 -15.73
CA ASN A 48 1.26 3.89 -16.46
C ASN A 48 1.39 3.63 -17.96
N TYR A 49 0.52 2.75 -18.46
CA TYR A 49 0.48 2.34 -19.87
C TYR A 49 -0.47 3.24 -20.65
N VAL A 50 0.07 3.87 -21.69
CA VAL A 50 -0.63 4.87 -22.51
C VAL A 50 -0.21 4.69 -23.97
N ASP A 51 -1.18 4.51 -24.87
CA ASP A 51 -0.96 4.43 -26.33
C ASP A 51 0.17 3.46 -26.71
N GLY A 52 0.12 2.24 -26.23
CA GLY A 52 1.04 1.17 -26.60
C GLY A 52 2.35 1.11 -25.81
N ALA A 53 2.61 2.04 -24.90
CA ALA A 53 3.85 2.08 -24.13
C ALA A 53 3.63 2.45 -22.66
N ILE A 54 4.55 2.05 -21.78
CA ILE A 54 4.67 2.64 -20.46
C ILE A 54 5.40 3.98 -20.63
N ARG A 55 4.73 5.09 -20.26
CA ARG A 55 5.25 6.44 -20.40
C ARG A 55 5.67 7.09 -19.08
N SER A 56 5.25 6.51 -18.00
CA SER A 56 5.60 6.90 -16.64
C SER A 56 5.37 5.73 -15.70
N TYR A 57 5.91 5.83 -14.53
CA TYR A 57 5.44 5.06 -13.38
C TYR A 57 4.98 6.04 -12.30
N SER A 58 4.17 5.58 -11.38
CA SER A 58 3.74 6.37 -10.24
C SER A 58 3.87 5.58 -8.95
N ARG A 59 4.13 6.29 -7.85
CA ARG A 59 4.17 5.74 -6.50
C ARG A 59 2.91 6.19 -5.77
N ALA A 60 2.14 5.25 -5.23
CA ALA A 60 0.98 5.57 -4.43
C ALA A 60 1.37 6.25 -3.13
N THR A 61 0.65 7.30 -2.74
CA THR A 61 0.84 8.03 -1.48
C THR A 61 -0.30 7.79 -0.50
N THR A 62 -1.47 7.34 -0.99
CA THR A 62 -2.62 6.99 -0.17
C THR A 62 -3.16 5.61 -0.50
N THR A 63 -3.97 5.04 0.38
CA THR A 63 -4.91 3.98 0.02
C THR A 63 -6.06 4.56 -0.81
N ALA A 64 -6.91 3.69 -1.40
CA ALA A 64 -8.08 4.17 -2.12
C ALA A 64 -9.13 4.73 -1.16
N TYR A 65 -9.69 5.86 -1.53
CA TYR A 65 -10.82 6.48 -0.84
C TYR A 65 -11.93 6.90 -1.83
N THR A 66 -13.13 7.09 -1.33
CA THR A 66 -14.26 7.53 -2.15
C THR A 66 -14.11 9.01 -2.49
N PHE A 67 -14.19 9.33 -3.78
CA PHE A 67 -14.10 10.70 -4.25
C PHE A 67 -15.05 10.94 -5.44
N LYS A 68 -15.61 12.14 -5.52
CA LYS A 68 -16.44 12.52 -6.68
C LYS A 68 -15.61 12.50 -7.96
N LYS A 69 -16.26 12.25 -9.08
CA LYS A 69 -15.60 12.31 -10.39
C LYS A 69 -14.89 13.66 -10.58
N PRO A 70 -13.57 13.65 -10.83
CA PRO A 70 -12.87 14.90 -11.13
C PRO A 70 -13.44 15.61 -12.36
N GLU A 71 -13.63 16.91 -12.30
CA GLU A 71 -14.21 17.72 -13.39
C GLU A 71 -13.40 17.60 -14.69
N ALA A 72 -12.08 17.40 -14.58
CA ALA A 72 -11.20 17.17 -15.72
C ALA A 72 -11.48 15.86 -16.46
N ILE A 73 -12.23 14.92 -15.87
CA ILE A 73 -12.66 13.67 -16.51
C ILE A 73 -14.01 13.89 -17.18
N THR A 74 -14.00 14.06 -18.49
CA THR A 74 -15.19 14.41 -19.29
C THR A 74 -16.06 13.21 -19.67
N GLN A 75 -15.58 11.97 -19.47
CA GLN A 75 -16.34 10.76 -19.78
C GLN A 75 -17.61 10.64 -18.93
N GLU A 76 -18.69 10.12 -19.52
CA GLU A 76 -19.95 9.85 -18.85
C GLU A 76 -19.82 8.60 -17.94
N TRP A 77 -19.28 8.81 -16.76
CA TRP A 77 -19.15 7.81 -15.70
C TRP A 77 -19.94 8.24 -14.48
N GLU A 78 -20.15 7.28 -13.57
CA GLU A 78 -20.78 7.56 -12.28
C GLU A 78 -20.02 8.68 -11.53
N GLN A 79 -20.76 9.49 -10.78
CA GLN A 79 -20.18 10.63 -10.05
C GLN A 79 -19.33 10.22 -8.85
N SER A 80 -19.50 9.00 -8.33
CA SER A 80 -18.74 8.47 -7.21
C SER A 80 -17.71 7.46 -7.70
N GLY A 81 -16.47 7.57 -7.24
CA GLY A 81 -15.36 6.70 -7.65
C GLY A 81 -14.38 6.43 -6.53
N TYR A 82 -13.46 5.51 -6.80
CA TYR A 82 -12.26 5.30 -6.01
C TYR A 82 -11.17 6.24 -6.49
N ARG A 83 -10.50 6.91 -5.58
CA ARG A 83 -9.33 7.72 -5.85
C ARG A 83 -8.14 7.21 -5.04
N VAL A 84 -6.96 7.19 -5.66
CA VAL A 84 -5.65 6.98 -5.04
C VAL A 84 -4.77 8.14 -5.45
N ASP A 85 -4.19 8.85 -4.49
CA ASP A 85 -3.22 9.89 -4.79
C ASP A 85 -1.85 9.27 -5.06
N VAL A 86 -1.17 9.78 -6.07
CA VAL A 86 0.09 9.22 -6.56
C VAL A 86 1.06 10.31 -6.99
N VAL A 87 2.35 10.04 -6.90
CA VAL A 87 3.41 10.86 -7.48
C VAL A 87 3.86 10.22 -8.79
N TYR A 88 3.71 10.93 -9.91
CA TYR A 88 4.12 10.47 -11.24
C TYR A 88 5.59 10.79 -11.51
N THR A 89 6.32 9.81 -12.02
CA THR A 89 7.66 9.97 -12.59
C THR A 89 7.61 9.61 -14.07
N VAL A 90 7.85 10.60 -14.95
CA VAL A 90 7.86 10.39 -16.40
C VAL A 90 9.15 9.70 -16.79
N THR A 91 9.07 8.67 -17.65
CA THR A 91 10.25 8.00 -18.18
C THR A 91 10.92 8.83 -19.27
N GLU A 92 12.23 8.82 -19.36
CA GLU A 92 12.97 9.53 -20.41
C GLU A 92 12.53 9.09 -21.82
N LYS A 93 12.29 7.79 -21.98
CA LYS A 93 11.81 7.19 -23.23
C LYS A 93 10.60 6.31 -22.97
N PRO A 94 9.59 6.31 -23.86
CA PRO A 94 8.47 5.37 -23.76
C PRO A 94 8.95 3.92 -23.88
N PHE A 95 8.52 3.04 -22.97
CA PHE A 95 8.86 1.63 -23.02
C PHE A 95 7.75 0.83 -23.72
N PHE A 96 8.05 0.32 -24.91
CA PHE A 96 7.12 -0.42 -25.75
C PHE A 96 7.10 -1.90 -25.36
N VAL A 97 6.27 -2.26 -24.40
CA VAL A 97 6.21 -3.62 -23.80
C VAL A 97 6.05 -4.72 -24.85
N MET A 98 5.27 -4.46 -25.92
CA MET A 98 5.02 -5.45 -26.97
C MET A 98 6.27 -5.86 -27.74
N LYS A 99 7.34 -5.07 -27.71
CA LYS A 99 8.65 -5.41 -28.29
C LYS A 99 9.45 -6.40 -27.44
N HIS A 100 9.03 -6.59 -26.20
CA HIS A 100 9.73 -7.43 -25.19
C HIS A 100 8.87 -8.62 -24.74
N LEU A 101 7.86 -9.02 -25.52
CA LEU A 101 6.98 -10.11 -25.14
C LEU A 101 7.66 -11.49 -25.11
N GLU A 102 8.75 -11.68 -25.85
CA GLU A 102 9.53 -12.92 -25.80
C GLU A 102 10.10 -13.16 -24.40
N GLU A 103 10.49 -12.08 -23.71
CA GLU A 103 11.09 -12.16 -22.39
C GLU A 103 10.09 -11.94 -21.25
N LEU A 104 9.08 -11.11 -21.47
CA LEU A 104 8.12 -10.71 -20.45
C LEU A 104 6.80 -11.47 -20.54
N GLY A 105 6.54 -12.13 -21.67
CA GLY A 105 5.22 -12.71 -21.97
C GLY A 105 4.73 -13.71 -20.93
N GLU A 106 5.61 -14.60 -20.50
CA GLU A 106 5.28 -15.62 -19.48
C GLU A 106 5.03 -15.06 -18.08
N LEU A 107 5.53 -13.85 -17.79
CA LEU A 107 5.32 -13.18 -16.50
C LEU A 107 3.95 -12.50 -16.39
N PHE A 108 3.27 -12.27 -17.52
CA PHE A 108 1.93 -11.71 -17.50
C PHE A 108 0.92 -12.73 -16.99
N PRO A 109 -0.03 -12.31 -16.14
CA PRO A 109 -1.05 -13.23 -15.65
C PRO A 109 -1.94 -13.72 -16.80
N THR A 110 -2.28 -15.01 -16.81
CA THR A 110 -3.19 -15.61 -17.79
C THR A 110 -4.61 -15.08 -17.61
N LYS A 111 -5.03 -14.79 -16.39
CA LYS A 111 -6.33 -14.22 -16.05
C LYS A 111 -6.14 -12.77 -15.57
N TYR A 112 -7.02 -11.89 -16.03
CA TYR A 112 -7.00 -10.46 -15.67
C TYR A 112 -5.74 -9.71 -16.14
N SER A 113 -5.09 -10.21 -17.19
CA SER A 113 -3.91 -9.57 -17.75
C SER A 113 -4.20 -8.14 -18.22
N PRO A 114 -3.31 -7.19 -17.92
CA PRO A 114 -3.43 -5.81 -18.41
C PRO A 114 -3.22 -5.70 -19.92
N VAL A 115 -2.61 -6.71 -20.53
CA VAL A 115 -2.33 -6.77 -21.96
C VAL A 115 -2.81 -8.07 -22.57
N SER A 116 -3.15 -8.05 -23.86
CA SER A 116 -3.36 -9.25 -24.66
C SER A 116 -2.07 -9.58 -25.41
N ILE A 117 -1.41 -10.66 -25.01
CA ILE A 117 -0.19 -11.15 -25.68
C ILE A 117 -0.53 -11.56 -27.11
N LYS A 118 -1.64 -12.31 -27.30
CA LYS A 118 -2.12 -12.78 -28.61
C LYS A 118 -2.35 -11.64 -29.60
N HIS A 119 -2.94 -10.54 -29.14
CA HIS A 119 -3.29 -9.40 -30.00
C HIS A 119 -2.30 -8.25 -29.88
N LYS A 120 -1.22 -8.39 -29.14
CA LYS A 120 -0.15 -7.40 -28.92
C LYS A 120 -0.68 -6.00 -28.59
N ARG A 121 -1.65 -5.91 -27.69
CA ARG A 121 -2.31 -4.65 -27.28
C ARG A 121 -2.70 -4.65 -25.82
N GLY A 122 -2.91 -3.46 -25.25
CA GLY A 122 -3.52 -3.30 -23.93
C GLY A 122 -4.97 -3.78 -23.91
N ASN A 123 -5.39 -4.42 -22.82
CA ASN A 123 -6.77 -4.81 -22.58
C ASN A 123 -7.60 -3.62 -22.07
N GLN A 124 -8.92 -3.69 -22.27
CA GLN A 124 -9.86 -2.67 -21.78
C GLN A 124 -10.15 -2.85 -20.28
N ILE A 125 -9.10 -2.70 -19.48
CA ILE A 125 -9.17 -2.67 -18.03
C ILE A 125 -8.50 -1.39 -17.54
N TYR A 126 -8.85 -0.93 -16.35
CA TYR A 126 -8.23 0.27 -15.79
C TYR A 126 -6.98 -0.10 -14.99
N LEU A 127 -7.14 -0.75 -13.84
CA LEU A 127 -6.05 -1.13 -12.95
C LEU A 127 -5.97 -2.65 -12.78
N ALA A 128 -4.79 -3.22 -12.94
CA ALA A 128 -4.50 -4.61 -12.64
C ALA A 128 -3.35 -4.72 -11.64
N LYS A 129 -3.47 -5.62 -10.68
CA LYS A 129 -2.33 -6.04 -9.87
C LYS A 129 -1.46 -6.96 -10.72
N ILE A 130 -0.16 -6.73 -10.70
CA ILE A 130 0.84 -7.59 -11.37
C ILE A 130 1.75 -8.25 -10.34
N SER A 131 2.38 -9.36 -10.74
CA SER A 131 3.31 -10.06 -9.87
C SER A 131 4.56 -9.21 -9.57
N ARG A 132 5.25 -9.53 -8.47
CA ARG A 132 6.50 -8.86 -8.11
C ARG A 132 7.58 -9.12 -9.15
N GLU A 133 7.59 -10.32 -9.72
CA GLU A 133 8.52 -10.76 -10.78
C GLU A 133 8.33 -9.90 -12.03
N LEU A 134 7.10 -9.74 -12.53
CA LEU A 134 6.80 -8.87 -13.66
C LEU A 134 7.15 -7.41 -13.35
N GLY A 135 6.79 -6.92 -12.15
CA GLY A 135 7.10 -5.56 -11.72
C GLY A 135 8.60 -5.28 -11.72
N LYS A 136 9.42 -6.19 -11.16
CA LYS A 136 10.89 -6.08 -11.17
C LYS A 136 11.48 -6.19 -12.58
N ALA A 137 10.99 -7.12 -13.40
CA ALA A 137 11.44 -7.28 -14.77
C ALA A 137 11.20 -6.02 -15.62
N LEU A 138 10.01 -5.39 -15.48
CA LEU A 138 9.69 -4.12 -16.11
C LEU A 138 10.62 -2.99 -15.63
N ALA A 139 10.81 -2.87 -14.32
CA ALA A 139 11.67 -1.85 -13.75
C ALA A 139 13.10 -1.98 -14.25
N ASN A 140 13.66 -3.19 -14.26
CA ASN A 140 15.02 -3.47 -14.75
C ASN A 140 15.16 -3.11 -16.25
N LYS A 141 14.19 -3.53 -17.07
CA LYS A 141 14.18 -3.21 -18.51
C LYS A 141 14.06 -1.72 -18.81
N MET A 142 13.38 -1.00 -17.94
CA MET A 142 13.21 0.46 -18.03
C MET A 142 14.34 1.22 -17.33
N HIS A 143 15.34 0.54 -16.77
CA HIS A 143 16.42 1.12 -15.97
C HIS A 143 15.91 2.04 -14.84
N LEU A 144 14.76 1.69 -14.25
CA LEU A 144 14.23 2.45 -13.14
C LEU A 144 15.01 2.10 -11.87
N GLN A 145 15.60 3.10 -11.26
CA GLN A 145 16.04 3.01 -9.87
C GLN A 145 14.79 3.08 -8.99
N LEU A 146 14.09 1.96 -8.88
CA LEU A 146 13.14 1.83 -7.81
C LEU A 146 14.00 1.70 -6.56
N GLU A 147 14.07 2.76 -5.75
CA GLU A 147 14.56 2.62 -4.39
C GLU A 147 13.78 1.45 -3.80
N GLU A 148 14.43 0.31 -3.67
CA GLU A 148 13.94 -0.71 -2.79
C GLU A 148 13.88 0.03 -1.46
N GLU A 149 12.72 0.18 -0.89
CA GLU A 149 12.62 0.41 0.54
C GLU A 149 13.27 -0.82 1.21
N GLN A 150 14.58 -0.85 1.20
CA GLN A 150 15.33 -1.36 2.31
C GLN A 150 14.87 -0.45 3.43
N GLY A 151 14.04 -1.01 4.32
CA GLY A 151 13.76 -0.34 5.55
C GLY A 151 15.09 0.17 6.07
N SER A 152 15.35 1.46 5.89
CA SER A 152 16.53 2.11 6.42
C SER A 152 16.35 2.20 7.93
N SER A 153 16.57 1.05 8.56
CA SER A 153 17.09 1.04 9.91
C SER A 153 18.53 1.50 9.79
N PRO A 154 18.97 2.51 10.54
CA PRO A 154 20.37 2.87 10.62
C PRO A 154 21.15 1.63 11.05
N ASN A 155 22.28 1.38 10.39
CA ASN A 155 23.20 0.29 10.66
C ASN A 155 23.33 0.01 12.16
N ILE A 156 22.73 -1.09 12.57
CA ILE A 156 23.17 -1.86 13.72
C ILE A 156 23.63 -3.18 13.10
N GLU A 157 24.93 -3.42 13.18
CA GLU A 157 25.49 -4.74 12.89
C GLU A 157 24.77 -5.75 13.78
N VAL A 158 23.83 -6.45 13.19
CA VAL A 158 23.31 -7.70 13.76
C VAL A 158 23.98 -8.81 12.95
N LEU A 159 24.91 -9.49 13.58
CA LEU A 159 25.40 -10.79 13.14
C LEU A 159 24.20 -11.71 12.90
N THR A 160 23.74 -11.79 11.65
CA THR A 160 22.74 -12.76 11.25
C THR A 160 23.44 -13.93 10.60
N THR A 161 23.50 -15.04 11.31
CA THR A 161 23.62 -16.34 10.69
C THR A 161 22.35 -16.56 9.84
N LYS A 162 22.52 -16.65 8.52
CA LYS A 162 21.49 -17.08 7.57
C LYS A 162 21.03 -18.50 7.90
N PRO A 163 19.73 -18.77 7.65
CA PRO A 163 19.44 -19.89 6.77
C PRO A 163 18.56 -19.43 5.59
N GLU A 164 19.05 -19.68 4.39
CA GLU A 164 18.23 -19.73 3.19
C GLU A 164 17.23 -20.87 3.34
N LEU A 165 15.94 -20.53 3.36
CA LEU A 165 14.91 -21.53 3.26
C LEU A 165 13.96 -21.14 2.12
N HIS A 166 14.20 -21.74 0.95
CA HIS A 166 13.24 -21.82 -0.13
C HIS A 166 12.09 -22.72 0.33
N LEU A 167 11.12 -22.17 1.03
CA LEU A 167 9.86 -22.86 1.33
C LEU A 167 8.87 -22.60 0.20
N LYS A 168 8.59 -23.65 -0.57
CA LYS A 168 7.35 -23.73 -1.37
C LYS A 168 6.19 -23.75 -0.38
N LEU A 169 5.50 -22.62 -0.23
CA LEU A 169 4.32 -22.51 0.62
C LEU A 169 3.23 -23.44 0.08
N SER A 170 2.71 -24.32 0.92
CA SER A 170 1.54 -25.14 0.64
C SER A 170 0.28 -24.26 0.51
N ASP A 171 -0.77 -24.76 -0.12
CA ASP A 171 -2.02 -24.01 -0.28
C ASP A 171 -2.63 -23.58 1.06
N THR A 172 -2.43 -24.37 2.11
CA THR A 172 -2.82 -24.06 3.50
C THR A 172 -2.06 -22.85 4.08
N GLU A 173 -0.81 -22.65 3.68
CA GLU A 173 0.00 -21.49 4.11
C GLU A 173 -0.38 -20.22 3.34
N LYS A 174 -0.80 -20.35 2.08
CA LYS A 174 -1.35 -19.23 1.29
C LYS A 174 -2.68 -18.75 1.88
N ASP A 175 -3.55 -19.67 2.29
CA ASP A 175 -4.81 -19.34 2.97
C ASP A 175 -4.56 -18.69 4.34
N ALA A 176 -3.54 -19.13 5.08
CA ALA A 176 -3.14 -18.52 6.34
C ALA A 176 -2.60 -17.08 6.16
N VAL A 177 -1.83 -16.83 5.09
CA VAL A 177 -1.32 -15.49 4.74
C VAL A 177 -2.47 -14.57 4.29
N TYR A 178 -3.42 -15.08 3.52
CA TYR A 178 -4.61 -14.34 3.10
C TYR A 178 -5.49 -13.97 4.30
N LYS A 179 -5.76 -14.94 5.18
CA LYS A 179 -6.53 -14.74 6.42
C LYS A 179 -5.84 -13.74 7.36
N ARG A 180 -4.51 -13.76 7.42
CA ARG A 180 -3.70 -12.83 8.22
C ARG A 180 -3.82 -11.38 7.75
N ARG A 181 -3.88 -11.14 6.43
CA ARG A 181 -4.04 -9.78 5.87
C ARG A 181 -5.44 -9.20 6.07
N THR A 182 -6.48 -10.02 5.96
CA THR A 182 -7.86 -9.58 6.19
C THR A 182 -8.12 -9.27 7.66
N THR A 183 -7.57 -10.05 8.57
CA THR A 183 -7.71 -9.84 10.02
C THR A 183 -6.93 -8.64 10.54
N GLN A 184 -5.78 -8.30 9.94
CA GLN A 184 -5.06 -7.06 10.28
C GLN A 184 -5.81 -5.79 9.84
N GLY A 185 -6.52 -5.85 8.71
CA GLY A 185 -7.41 -4.76 8.27
C GLY A 185 -8.53 -4.53 9.27
N GLN A 186 -9.23 -5.59 9.67
CA GLN A 186 -10.31 -5.55 10.65
C GLN A 186 -9.83 -4.98 11.99
N PHE A 187 -8.72 -5.49 12.53
CA PHE A 187 -8.15 -5.00 13.79
C PHE A 187 -7.83 -3.50 13.75
N ARG A 188 -7.29 -3.00 12.63
CA ARG A 188 -7.04 -1.57 12.45
C ARG A 188 -8.34 -0.76 12.43
N ASP A 189 -9.36 -1.24 11.72
CA ASP A 189 -10.63 -0.54 11.60
C ASP A 189 -11.36 -0.51 12.96
N ASP A 190 -11.31 -1.60 13.73
CA ASP A 190 -11.87 -1.68 15.08
C ASP A 190 -11.17 -0.71 16.05
N LEU A 191 -9.83 -0.58 15.95
CA LEU A 191 -9.08 0.39 16.78
C LEU A 191 -9.38 1.84 16.37
N ARG A 192 -9.49 2.13 15.08
CA ARG A 192 -9.87 3.46 14.60
C ARG A 192 -11.24 3.87 15.14
N LEU A 193 -12.19 2.94 15.09
CA LEU A 193 -13.53 3.18 15.67
C LEU A 193 -13.45 3.41 17.18
N ARG A 194 -12.70 2.57 17.92
CA ARG A 194 -12.55 2.65 19.37
C ARG A 194 -11.93 3.97 19.84
N TYR A 195 -10.95 4.48 19.10
CA TYR A 195 -10.22 5.71 19.44
C TYR A 195 -10.70 6.94 18.66
N ASN A 196 -11.84 6.85 17.94
CA ASN A 196 -12.41 7.92 17.13
C ASN A 196 -11.38 8.56 16.19
N ASP A 197 -10.60 7.72 15.50
CA ASP A 197 -9.52 8.15 14.60
C ASP A 197 -8.48 9.08 15.26
N ARG A 198 -8.19 8.89 16.57
CA ARG A 198 -7.24 9.69 17.33
C ARG A 198 -6.18 8.83 17.99
N CYS A 199 -4.95 9.35 18.03
CA CYS A 199 -3.88 8.73 18.80
C CYS A 199 -4.25 8.63 20.28
N ALA A 200 -4.11 7.45 20.87
CA ALA A 200 -4.42 7.18 22.28
C ALA A 200 -3.62 8.02 23.28
N VAL A 201 -2.46 8.56 22.86
CA VAL A 201 -1.56 9.34 23.71
C VAL A 201 -1.67 10.84 23.47
N THR A 202 -1.53 11.27 22.20
CA THR A 202 -1.45 12.69 21.85
C THR A 202 -2.77 13.29 21.38
N GLY A 203 -3.78 12.46 21.10
CA GLY A 203 -5.02 12.91 20.48
C GLY A 203 -4.88 13.34 19.02
N LEU A 204 -3.69 13.15 18.39
CA LEU A 204 -3.48 13.45 16.98
C LEU A 204 -4.55 12.74 16.12
N ASP A 205 -5.23 13.48 15.25
CA ASP A 205 -6.35 13.02 14.42
C ASP A 205 -6.03 12.97 12.91
N ILE A 206 -4.75 12.96 12.58
CA ILE A 206 -4.28 12.73 11.21
C ILE A 206 -4.19 11.22 10.99
N VAL A 207 -5.23 10.65 10.38
CA VAL A 207 -5.42 9.18 10.23
C VAL A 207 -4.25 8.49 9.52
N GLU A 208 -3.61 9.18 8.58
CA GLU A 208 -2.45 8.72 7.83
C GLU A 208 -1.21 8.51 8.71
N LEU A 209 -1.15 9.19 9.85
CA LEU A 209 -0.07 9.08 10.82
C LEU A 209 -0.41 8.15 11.99
N LEU A 210 -1.55 7.43 11.93
CA LEU A 210 -1.97 6.52 12.99
C LEU A 210 -1.68 5.06 12.61
N VAL A 211 -1.13 4.32 13.56
CA VAL A 211 -0.78 2.90 13.47
C VAL A 211 -1.57 2.10 14.49
N ALA A 212 -2.12 0.96 14.07
CA ALA A 212 -2.75 -0.03 14.93
C ALA A 212 -1.66 -0.92 15.55
N SER A 213 -1.27 -0.63 16.78
CA SER A 213 -0.19 -1.27 17.52
C SER A 213 -0.73 -2.36 18.46
N HIS A 214 -0.12 -3.56 18.46
CA HIS A 214 -0.51 -4.63 19.39
C HIS A 214 0.18 -4.45 20.75
N ILE A 215 -0.58 -4.52 21.84
CA ILE A 215 -0.03 -4.48 23.21
C ILE A 215 0.78 -5.75 23.47
N LYS A 216 0.16 -6.92 23.28
CA LYS A 216 0.86 -8.20 23.29
C LYS A 216 1.34 -8.52 21.89
N PRO A 217 2.65 -8.71 21.65
CA PRO A 217 3.20 -8.94 20.33
C PRO A 217 2.49 -10.03 19.55
N TRP A 218 2.32 -9.82 18.24
CA TRP A 218 1.65 -10.77 17.33
C TRP A 218 2.18 -12.20 17.46
N SER A 219 3.50 -12.37 17.59
CA SER A 219 4.17 -13.67 17.69
C SER A 219 3.79 -14.44 18.96
N GLY A 220 3.49 -13.73 20.04
CA GLY A 220 3.10 -14.31 21.32
C GLY A 220 1.58 -14.39 21.55
N SER A 221 0.78 -13.91 20.60
CA SER A 221 -0.68 -13.82 20.71
C SER A 221 -1.39 -15.00 20.06
N THR A 222 -2.46 -15.48 20.68
CA THR A 222 -3.41 -16.43 20.10
C THR A 222 -4.19 -15.77 18.95
N ALA A 223 -4.84 -16.58 18.11
CA ALA A 223 -5.67 -16.06 17.00
C ALA A 223 -6.80 -15.12 17.50
N LYS A 224 -7.35 -15.37 18.68
CA LYS A 224 -8.39 -14.55 19.31
C LYS A 224 -7.81 -13.21 19.81
N GLU A 225 -6.64 -13.24 20.44
CA GLU A 225 -5.97 -12.02 20.94
C GLU A 225 -5.49 -11.11 19.82
N ARG A 226 -5.07 -11.68 18.68
CA ARG A 226 -4.60 -10.91 17.51
C ARG A 226 -5.67 -10.01 16.89
N ASN A 227 -6.93 -10.38 17.04
CA ASN A 227 -8.07 -9.65 16.46
C ASN A 227 -8.88 -8.91 17.52
N ASN A 228 -8.48 -9.00 18.78
CA ASN A 228 -9.19 -8.31 19.87
C ASN A 228 -8.72 -6.86 19.98
N PRO A 229 -9.60 -5.85 19.80
CA PRO A 229 -9.24 -4.45 19.98
C PRO A 229 -8.72 -4.11 21.39
N ASP A 230 -9.04 -4.94 22.41
CA ASP A 230 -8.49 -4.78 23.76
C ASP A 230 -6.99 -5.06 23.83
N ASN A 231 -6.45 -5.78 22.85
CA ASN A 231 -5.02 -6.02 22.69
C ASN A 231 -4.36 -4.99 21.77
N GLY A 232 -4.93 -3.81 21.62
CA GLY A 232 -4.43 -2.81 20.69
C GLY A 232 -4.52 -1.38 21.16
N LEU A 233 -3.62 -0.56 20.62
CA LEU A 233 -3.58 0.89 20.76
C LEU A 233 -3.52 1.53 19.38
N LEU A 234 -4.23 2.64 19.19
CA LEU A 234 -4.07 3.47 18.00
C LEU A 234 -3.04 4.56 18.33
N LEU A 235 -1.86 4.48 17.77
CA LEU A 235 -0.73 5.35 18.11
C LEU A 235 -0.27 6.18 16.89
N ALA A 236 0.25 7.38 17.13
CA ALA A 236 1.02 8.09 16.12
C ALA A 236 2.29 7.28 15.77
N VAL A 237 2.72 7.30 14.49
CA VAL A 237 3.82 6.47 13.95
C VAL A 237 5.08 6.49 14.83
N HIS A 238 5.49 7.66 15.33
CA HIS A 238 6.67 7.78 16.16
C HIS A 238 6.48 7.17 17.57
N LEU A 239 5.25 7.22 18.11
CA LEU A 239 4.92 6.59 19.40
C LEU A 239 4.83 5.08 19.28
N ASP A 240 4.25 4.56 18.17
CA ASP A 240 4.28 3.13 17.84
C ASP A 240 5.72 2.61 17.83
N LYS A 241 6.63 3.34 17.17
CA LYS A 241 8.04 2.96 17.14
C LYS A 241 8.71 2.98 18.51
N LEU A 242 8.38 3.94 19.36
CA LEU A 242 8.89 3.99 20.74
C LEU A 242 8.33 2.84 21.59
N PHE A 243 7.07 2.49 21.41
CA PHE A 243 6.40 1.39 22.07
C PHE A 243 7.01 0.05 21.67
N ASP A 244 7.17 -0.22 20.38
CA ASP A 244 7.84 -1.40 19.84
C ASP A 244 9.28 -1.58 20.35
N ARG A 245 9.97 -0.48 20.65
CA ARG A 245 11.34 -0.47 21.16
C ARG A 245 11.42 -0.44 22.68
N HIS A 246 10.30 -0.57 23.38
CA HIS A 246 10.20 -0.52 24.84
C HIS A 246 10.77 0.79 25.44
N LEU A 247 10.77 1.88 24.66
CA LEU A 247 11.15 3.22 25.15
C LEU A 247 9.99 3.91 25.84
N ILE A 248 8.77 3.49 25.56
CA ILE A 248 7.55 3.84 26.28
C ILE A 248 6.73 2.57 26.56
N THR A 249 5.94 2.60 27.60
CA THR A 249 4.91 1.60 27.91
C THR A 249 3.78 2.26 28.70
N PHE A 250 2.78 1.49 29.13
CA PHE A 250 1.65 1.99 29.90
C PHE A 250 1.47 1.13 31.16
N ASP A 251 1.12 1.79 32.25
CA ASP A 251 0.73 1.08 33.47
C ASP A 251 -0.73 0.57 33.40
N THR A 252 -1.17 -0.10 34.44
CA THR A 252 -2.54 -0.66 34.55
C THR A 252 -3.64 0.42 34.61
N GLN A 253 -3.28 1.68 34.80
CA GLN A 253 -4.16 2.84 34.82
C GLN A 253 -4.13 3.60 33.49
N GLY A 254 -3.39 3.11 32.48
CA GLY A 254 -3.23 3.75 31.16
C GLY A 254 -2.26 4.94 31.14
N ARG A 255 -1.50 5.17 32.23
CA ARG A 255 -0.49 6.25 32.26
C ARG A 255 0.76 5.79 31.53
N ILE A 256 1.30 6.71 30.70
CA ILE A 256 2.53 6.43 29.98
C ILE A 256 3.74 6.36 30.92
N LEU A 257 4.55 5.32 30.77
CA LEU A 257 5.84 5.16 31.42
C LEU A 257 6.94 5.31 30.36
N ILE A 258 7.93 6.13 30.64
CA ILE A 258 8.99 6.47 29.71
C ILE A 258 10.33 5.95 30.24
N ALA A 259 11.06 5.19 29.39
CA ALA A 259 12.37 4.67 29.75
C ALA A 259 13.36 5.79 30.04
N ASN A 260 14.24 5.57 31.04
CA ASN A 260 15.27 6.55 31.42
C ASN A 260 16.26 6.87 30.30
N SER A 261 16.44 5.97 29.33
CA SER A 261 17.27 6.17 28.14
C SER A 261 16.72 7.25 27.20
N LEU A 262 15.42 7.59 27.28
CA LEU A 262 14.81 8.66 26.51
C LEU A 262 14.96 9.98 27.30
N THR A 263 16.00 10.76 26.95
CA THR A 263 16.31 12.00 27.62
C THR A 263 15.21 13.06 27.53
N TYR A 264 15.09 13.95 28.51
CA TYR A 264 14.09 15.02 28.53
C TYR A 264 14.10 15.88 27.24
N LYS A 265 15.27 16.23 26.73
CA LYS A 265 15.44 16.95 25.45
C LYS A 265 14.86 16.22 24.27
N ASN A 266 14.89 14.88 24.26
CA ASN A 266 14.30 14.09 23.18
C ASN A 266 12.80 13.91 23.38
N ARG A 267 12.31 13.83 24.62
CA ARG A 267 10.87 13.81 24.93
C ARG A 267 10.16 15.04 24.39
N ASP A 268 10.76 16.21 24.59
CA ASP A 268 10.25 17.50 24.09
C ASP A 268 10.07 17.49 22.57
N LYS A 269 11.10 17.02 21.84
CA LYS A 269 11.09 16.98 20.38
C LYS A 269 10.02 16.08 19.77
N ILE A 270 9.51 15.10 20.49
CA ILE A 270 8.53 14.12 20.05
C ILE A 270 7.16 14.30 20.71
N GLY A 271 6.96 15.44 21.40
CA GLY A 271 5.68 15.80 22.01
C GLY A 271 5.29 14.91 23.20
N LEU A 272 6.26 14.34 23.92
CA LEU A 272 6.07 13.57 25.15
C LEU A 272 6.38 14.39 26.40
N ASN A 273 6.03 15.65 26.39
CA ASN A 273 6.06 16.49 27.59
C ASN A 273 4.74 16.36 28.34
N SER A 274 4.84 15.96 29.56
CA SER A 274 3.76 16.03 30.55
C SER A 274 3.63 17.43 31.09
#